data_93860f268c840094233e18950d43a0f6
#
_entry.id   93860f268c840094233e18950d43a0f6
#
_cell.length_a   1.000
_cell.length_b   1.000
_cell.length_c   1.000
_cell.angle_alpha   90.00
_cell.angle_beta   90.00
_cell.angle_gamma   90.00
#
_symmetry.space_group_name_H-M   'P 1'
#
loop_
_entity.id
_entity.type
_entity.pdbx_description
1 polymer ?
#
loop_
_entity_poly.entity_id
_entity_poly.type
_entity_poly.pdbx_seq_one_letter_code
_entity_poly.pdbx_strand_id
1 'polypeptide(L)'
;MKKLLIINVTANSGSTGRIAEEIGQTAISNGYDTYFAYGRLARESKCKLIKIGKKLNVRLHGIESRLFDNHGFSSRIATKRFIKEIERIKPDIINIHNLHGYYINVKILFEYLNRTDIPIVWTFHDCWPFTVDCSYFDRYNCTKWKTECHSCPNKHGYPSSLLLS
;
A
#
# COMPACT_ATOMS: atom_id res chain seq x y z
N MET A 1 9.18 11.00 -22.51
CA MET A 1 8.07 11.40 -21.59
C MET A 1 8.36 10.77 -20.24
N LYS A 2 8.40 11.57 -19.16
CA LYS A 2 8.62 11.06 -17.80
C LYS A 2 7.46 10.20 -17.35
N LYS A 3 7.74 9.19 -16.55
CA LYS A 3 6.74 8.21 -16.07
C LYS A 3 6.56 8.32 -14.56
N LEU A 4 5.31 8.45 -14.13
CA LEU A 4 4.93 8.39 -12.72
C LEU A 4 4.23 7.04 -12.47
N LEU A 5 4.64 6.34 -11.43
CA LEU A 5 3.93 5.17 -10.89
C LEU A 5 3.34 5.52 -9.54
N ILE A 6 2.02 5.44 -9.44
CA ILE A 6 1.27 5.59 -8.18
C ILE A 6 0.94 4.20 -7.63
N ILE A 7 1.10 4.00 -6.32
CA ILE A 7 0.76 2.74 -5.64
C ILE A 7 -0.20 3.04 -4.51
N ASN A 8 -1.42 2.48 -4.56
CA ASN A 8 -2.42 2.62 -3.50
C ASN A 8 -3.30 1.37 -3.40
N VAL A 9 -3.99 1.20 -2.29
CA VAL A 9 -4.92 0.07 -2.08
C VAL A 9 -6.11 0.10 -3.04
N THR A 10 -6.60 1.26 -3.41
CA THR A 10 -7.72 1.47 -4.37
C THR A 10 -7.37 2.54 -5.40
N ALA A 11 -7.89 2.43 -6.61
CA ALA A 11 -7.76 3.47 -7.63
C ALA A 11 -9.10 4.21 -7.80
N ASN A 12 -9.05 5.54 -7.71
CA ASN A 12 -10.21 6.45 -7.82
C ASN A 12 -11.42 6.00 -6.98
N SER A 13 -11.16 5.44 -5.79
CA SER A 13 -12.20 4.95 -4.88
C SER A 13 -11.80 5.15 -3.42
N GLY A 14 -12.75 5.57 -2.59
CA GLY A 14 -12.47 6.02 -1.23
C GLY A 14 -11.74 7.37 -1.21
N SER A 15 -11.37 7.87 -0.03
CA SER A 15 -10.66 9.15 0.11
C SER A 15 -9.26 9.10 -0.49
N THR A 16 -8.43 8.18 -0.05
CA THR A 16 -7.04 8.06 -0.49
C THR A 16 -6.91 7.73 -1.97
N GLY A 17 -7.82 6.89 -2.52
CA GLY A 17 -7.82 6.56 -3.94
C GLY A 17 -8.21 7.73 -4.83
N ARG A 18 -9.07 8.64 -4.36
CA ARG A 18 -9.39 9.87 -5.09
C ARG A 18 -8.25 10.88 -5.06
N ILE A 19 -7.64 11.09 -3.90
CA ILE A 19 -6.45 11.95 -3.78
C ILE A 19 -5.34 11.47 -4.72
N ALA A 20 -5.06 10.18 -4.71
CA ALA A 20 -4.04 9.59 -5.58
C ALA A 20 -4.39 9.73 -7.08
N GLU A 21 -5.67 9.62 -7.44
CA GLU A 21 -6.16 9.84 -8.81
C GLU A 21 -5.98 11.30 -9.24
N GLU A 22 -6.28 12.26 -8.38
CA GLU A 22 -6.10 13.71 -8.66
C GLU A 22 -4.63 14.05 -8.89
N ILE A 23 -3.72 13.47 -8.09
CA ILE A 23 -2.28 13.58 -8.33
C ILE A 23 -1.90 13.01 -9.70
N GLY A 24 -2.45 11.83 -10.04
CA GLY A 24 -2.23 11.20 -11.33
C GLY A 24 -2.72 12.04 -12.51
N GLN A 25 -3.91 12.64 -12.40
CA GLN A 25 -4.47 13.52 -13.42
C GLN A 25 -3.65 14.80 -13.58
N THR A 26 -3.20 15.37 -12.48
CA THR A 26 -2.30 16.53 -12.49
C THR A 26 -0.98 16.20 -13.18
N ALA A 27 -0.41 15.02 -12.91
CA ALA A 27 0.81 14.56 -13.58
C ALA A 27 0.58 14.40 -15.10
N ILE A 28 -0.54 13.81 -15.52
CA ILE A 28 -0.89 13.67 -16.94
C ILE A 28 -0.98 15.05 -17.61
N SER A 29 -1.64 16.02 -16.96
CA SER A 29 -1.76 17.39 -17.47
C SER A 29 -0.41 18.10 -17.60
N ASN A 30 0.60 17.67 -16.84
CA ASN A 30 1.98 18.13 -16.90
C ASN A 30 2.89 17.24 -17.78
N GLY A 31 2.31 16.40 -18.63
CA GLY A 31 3.03 15.62 -19.64
C GLY A 31 3.69 14.33 -19.12
N TYR A 32 3.27 13.81 -17.96
CA TYR A 32 3.74 12.51 -17.49
C TYR A 32 2.91 11.36 -18.07
N ASP A 33 3.56 10.25 -18.39
CA ASP A 33 2.90 8.96 -18.63
C ASP A 33 2.65 8.29 -17.26
N THR A 34 1.39 8.29 -16.81
CA THR A 34 1.03 7.94 -15.43
C THR A 34 0.39 6.57 -15.34
N TYR A 35 0.97 5.74 -14.48
CA TYR A 35 0.52 4.39 -14.13
C TYR A 35 -0.03 4.40 -12.70
N PHE A 36 -1.13 3.67 -12.48
CA PHE A 36 -1.72 3.55 -11.16
C PHE A 36 -1.87 2.07 -10.78
N ALA A 37 -1.00 1.59 -9.88
CA ALA A 37 -1.04 0.24 -9.35
C ALA A 37 -1.96 0.16 -8.12
N TYR A 38 -2.92 -0.79 -8.14
CA TYR A 38 -3.91 -0.93 -7.08
C TYR A 38 -4.15 -2.39 -6.69
N GLY A 39 -4.57 -2.60 -5.42
CA GLY A 39 -4.78 -3.94 -4.86
C GLY A 39 -6.22 -4.43 -4.90
N ARG A 40 -7.19 -3.61 -4.55
CA ARG A 40 -8.57 -4.04 -4.26
C ARG A 40 -9.59 -3.59 -5.29
N LEU A 41 -10.00 -2.35 -5.24
CA LEU A 41 -11.06 -1.77 -6.06
C LEU A 41 -10.50 -0.66 -6.95
N ALA A 42 -10.94 -0.63 -8.20
CA ALA A 42 -10.72 0.50 -9.08
C ALA A 42 -12.06 0.98 -9.63
N ARG A 43 -12.20 2.29 -9.77
CA ARG A 43 -13.19 2.94 -10.62
C ARG A 43 -12.49 3.45 -11.87
N GLU A 44 -13.24 4.04 -12.78
CA GLU A 44 -12.71 4.69 -13.97
C GLU A 44 -11.58 5.66 -13.62
N SER A 45 -10.48 5.61 -14.34
CA SER A 45 -9.27 6.37 -14.10
C SER A 45 -8.68 6.85 -15.42
N LYS A 46 -8.07 8.04 -15.41
CA LYS A 46 -7.28 8.54 -16.53
C LYS A 46 -5.86 7.94 -16.56
N CYS A 47 -5.41 7.36 -15.44
CA CYS A 47 -4.13 6.68 -15.37
C CYS A 47 -4.20 5.27 -15.96
N LYS A 48 -3.07 4.74 -16.41
CA LYS A 48 -2.95 3.34 -16.85
C LYS A 48 -3.00 2.41 -15.65
N LEU A 49 -4.12 1.70 -15.48
CA LEU A 49 -4.37 0.87 -14.31
C LEU A 49 -3.57 -0.44 -14.33
N ILE A 50 -2.96 -0.78 -13.20
CA ILE A 50 -2.24 -2.03 -12.96
C ILE A 50 -2.78 -2.71 -11.71
N LYS A 51 -3.36 -3.90 -11.85
CA LYS A 51 -3.88 -4.66 -10.72
C LYS A 51 -2.81 -5.51 -10.07
N ILE A 52 -2.58 -5.31 -8.76
CA ILE A 52 -1.66 -6.11 -7.95
C ILE A 52 -2.42 -7.32 -7.40
N GLY A 53 -2.09 -8.52 -7.91
CA GLY A 53 -2.71 -9.77 -7.47
C GLY A 53 -4.17 -9.95 -7.88
N LYS A 54 -4.79 -11.01 -7.34
CA LYS A 54 -6.18 -11.40 -7.59
C LYS A 54 -7.00 -11.26 -6.30
N LYS A 55 -8.33 -11.30 -6.40
CA LYS A 55 -9.24 -11.27 -5.22
C LYS A 55 -8.90 -12.36 -4.20
N LEU A 56 -8.51 -13.55 -4.67
CA LEU A 56 -8.10 -14.65 -3.80
C LEU A 56 -6.84 -14.31 -2.98
N ASN A 57 -5.84 -13.63 -3.58
CA ASN A 57 -4.65 -13.19 -2.84
C ASN A 57 -5.02 -12.25 -1.69
N VAL A 58 -5.94 -11.31 -1.91
CA VAL A 58 -6.41 -10.38 -0.88
C VAL A 58 -7.12 -11.12 0.26
N ARG A 59 -7.95 -12.12 -0.06
CA ARG A 59 -8.65 -12.94 0.96
C ARG A 59 -7.68 -13.77 1.79
N LEU A 60 -6.75 -14.46 1.15
CA LEU A 60 -5.73 -15.26 1.84
C LEU A 60 -4.85 -14.39 2.73
N HIS A 61 -4.39 -13.25 2.23
CA HIS A 61 -3.62 -12.29 3.01
C HIS A 61 -4.40 -11.80 4.24
N GLY A 62 -5.70 -11.52 4.09
CA GLY A 62 -6.53 -11.13 5.22
C GLY A 62 -6.68 -12.23 6.28
N ILE A 63 -6.75 -13.50 5.87
CA ILE A 63 -6.79 -14.66 6.79
C ILE A 63 -5.44 -14.81 7.49
N GLU A 64 -4.32 -14.80 6.74
CA GLU A 64 -2.98 -14.89 7.30
C GLU A 64 -2.69 -13.75 8.28
N SER A 65 -3.12 -12.53 7.95
CA SER A 65 -2.96 -11.35 8.82
C SER A 65 -3.66 -11.56 10.17
N ARG A 66 -4.88 -12.10 10.16
CA ARG A 66 -5.65 -12.32 11.40
C ARG A 66 -5.13 -13.47 12.25
N LEU A 67 -4.67 -14.56 11.61
CA LEU A 67 -4.23 -15.77 12.30
C LEU A 67 -2.80 -15.69 12.79
N PHE A 68 -1.93 -14.98 12.07
CA PHE A 68 -0.48 -14.97 12.30
C PHE A 68 0.10 -13.57 12.51
N ASP A 69 -0.76 -12.55 12.63
CA ASP A 69 -0.35 -11.15 12.78
C ASP A 69 0.60 -10.65 11.68
N ASN A 70 0.40 -11.16 10.47
CA ASN A 70 1.29 -11.00 9.33
C ASN A 70 0.81 -9.89 8.37
N HIS A 71 0.27 -8.81 8.95
CA HIS A 71 -0.29 -7.70 8.18
C HIS A 71 0.82 -6.97 7.40
N GLY A 72 0.64 -6.89 6.09
CA GLY A 72 1.64 -6.28 5.19
C GLY A 72 2.78 -7.21 4.75
N PHE A 73 2.86 -8.46 5.22
CA PHE A 73 3.95 -9.39 4.92
C PHE A 73 3.54 -10.63 4.09
N SER A 74 2.25 -10.76 3.77
CA SER A 74 1.74 -11.80 2.86
C SER A 74 1.76 -11.33 1.39
N SER A 75 0.97 -11.93 0.49
CA SER A 75 0.91 -11.57 -0.95
C SER A 75 2.26 -11.62 -1.70
N ARG A 76 3.20 -12.48 -1.29
CA ARG A 76 4.58 -12.54 -1.81
C ARG A 76 4.64 -12.70 -3.33
N ILE A 77 3.89 -13.64 -3.91
CA ILE A 77 3.89 -13.90 -5.36
C ILE A 77 3.31 -12.71 -6.14
N ALA A 78 2.24 -12.12 -5.64
CA ALA A 78 1.63 -10.96 -6.27
C ALA A 78 2.60 -9.77 -6.30
N THR A 79 3.32 -9.53 -5.20
CA THR A 79 4.32 -8.47 -5.11
C THR A 79 5.51 -8.71 -6.04
N LYS A 80 6.04 -9.93 -6.09
CA LYS A 80 7.14 -10.27 -7.04
C LYS A 80 6.74 -10.08 -8.50
N ARG A 81 5.48 -10.40 -8.86
CA ARG A 81 4.97 -10.13 -10.21
C ARG A 81 4.82 -8.63 -10.47
N PHE A 82 4.36 -7.88 -9.48
CA PHE A 82 4.25 -6.43 -9.58
C PHE A 82 5.62 -5.75 -9.73
N ILE A 83 6.66 -6.24 -9.05
CA ILE A 83 8.04 -5.75 -9.24
C ILE A 83 8.49 -5.90 -10.70
N LYS A 84 8.19 -7.02 -11.36
CA LYS A 84 8.48 -7.20 -12.79
C LYS A 84 7.76 -6.16 -13.67
N GLU A 85 6.55 -5.74 -13.28
CA GLU A 85 5.86 -4.64 -13.97
C GLU A 85 6.55 -3.29 -13.73
N ILE A 86 7.06 -3.02 -12.52
CA ILE A 86 7.86 -1.81 -12.24
C ILE A 86 9.10 -1.79 -13.12
N GLU A 87 9.82 -2.91 -13.21
CA GLU A 87 11.02 -3.07 -14.07
C GLU A 87 10.70 -2.87 -15.56
N ARG A 88 9.52 -3.32 -16.02
CA ARG A 88 9.05 -3.12 -17.40
C ARG A 88 8.66 -1.67 -17.69
N ILE A 89 7.99 -1.01 -16.74
CA ILE A 89 7.54 0.39 -16.87
C ILE A 89 8.74 1.32 -16.82
N LYS A 90 9.69 1.06 -15.93
CA LYS A 90 10.84 1.94 -15.61
C LYS A 90 10.35 3.35 -15.26
N PRO A 91 9.62 3.51 -14.15
CA PRO A 91 9.14 4.82 -13.75
C PRO A 91 10.29 5.74 -13.35
N ASP A 92 10.17 7.03 -13.66
CA ASP A 92 11.10 8.06 -13.23
C ASP A 92 10.86 8.49 -11.77
N ILE A 93 9.66 8.24 -11.26
CA ILE A 93 9.26 8.53 -9.89
C ILE A 93 8.16 7.55 -9.43
N ILE A 94 8.19 7.15 -8.17
CA ILE A 94 7.15 6.34 -7.54
C ILE A 94 6.49 7.15 -6.42
N ASN A 95 5.16 7.30 -6.48
CA ASN A 95 4.36 7.89 -5.42
C ASN A 95 3.57 6.80 -4.69
N ILE A 96 3.94 6.58 -3.44
CA ILE A 96 3.32 5.57 -2.58
C ILE A 96 2.27 6.24 -1.70
N HIS A 97 1.12 5.59 -1.58
CA HIS A 97 0.05 5.94 -0.64
C HIS A 97 -0.16 4.80 0.37
N ASN A 98 -1.39 4.28 0.52
CA ASN A 98 -1.67 3.22 1.47
C ASN A 98 -1.20 1.85 0.97
N LEU A 99 -0.23 1.27 1.68
CA LEU A 99 0.27 -0.08 1.42
C LEU A 99 -0.48 -1.15 2.22
N HIS A 100 -1.21 -0.78 3.27
CA HIS A 100 -2.10 -1.70 3.97
C HIS A 100 -3.35 -2.02 3.13
N GLY A 101 -4.05 -3.13 3.43
CA GLY A 101 -5.23 -3.56 2.67
C GLY A 101 -5.09 -4.94 2.04
N TYR A 102 -4.11 -5.74 2.50
CA TYR A 102 -3.98 -7.17 2.19
C TYR A 102 -3.63 -7.48 0.73
N TYR A 103 -2.89 -6.61 0.02
CA TYR A 103 -2.65 -6.78 -1.42
C TYR A 103 -1.18 -6.85 -1.82
N ILE A 104 -0.28 -6.37 -0.98
CA ILE A 104 1.15 -6.25 -1.26
C ILE A 104 1.97 -6.73 -0.08
N ASN A 105 3.18 -7.22 -0.34
CA ASN A 105 4.17 -7.53 0.69
C ASN A 105 5.13 -6.35 0.80
N VAL A 106 5.06 -5.63 1.91
CA VAL A 106 5.83 -4.40 2.12
C VAL A 106 7.32 -4.69 2.17
N LYS A 107 7.74 -5.74 2.87
CA LYS A 107 9.16 -6.12 2.95
C LYS A 107 9.76 -6.36 1.57
N ILE A 108 9.13 -7.21 0.76
CA ILE A 108 9.62 -7.54 -0.59
C ILE A 108 9.63 -6.29 -1.49
N LEU A 109 8.61 -5.42 -1.37
CA LEU A 109 8.58 -4.17 -2.13
C LEU A 109 9.76 -3.27 -1.74
N PHE A 110 9.98 -3.01 -0.45
CA PHE A 110 11.05 -2.13 0.01
C PHE A 110 12.45 -2.73 -0.20
N GLU A 111 12.62 -4.04 -0.11
CA GLU A 111 13.87 -4.71 -0.50
C GLU A 111 14.23 -4.47 -1.97
N TYR A 112 13.22 -4.39 -2.85
CA TYR A 112 13.42 -4.03 -4.25
C TYR A 112 13.72 -2.53 -4.40
N LEU A 113 12.88 -1.66 -3.82
CA LEU A 113 13.02 -0.21 -3.94
C LEU A 113 14.37 0.29 -3.40
N ASN A 114 14.87 -0.33 -2.34
CA ASN A 114 16.17 0.01 -1.74
C ASN A 114 17.38 -0.33 -2.62
N ARG A 115 17.17 -1.06 -3.72
CA ARG A 115 18.20 -1.40 -4.72
C ARG A 115 18.07 -0.56 -5.99
N THR A 116 17.17 0.39 -6.02
CA THR A 116 16.91 1.26 -7.17
C THR A 116 17.18 2.70 -6.81
N ASP A 117 17.61 3.49 -7.81
CA ASP A 117 17.79 4.94 -7.66
C ASP A 117 16.51 5.73 -8.01
N ILE A 118 15.35 5.04 -8.07
CA ILE A 118 14.08 5.68 -8.41
C ILE A 118 13.62 6.54 -7.24
N PRO A 119 13.43 7.85 -7.41
CA PRO A 119 12.89 8.73 -6.37
C PRO A 119 11.52 8.26 -5.88
N ILE A 120 11.34 8.24 -4.56
CA ILE A 120 10.12 7.79 -3.91
C ILE A 120 9.52 8.95 -3.12
N VAL A 121 8.23 9.22 -3.35
CA VAL A 121 7.42 10.10 -2.52
C VAL A 121 6.38 9.22 -1.82
N TRP A 122 6.39 9.19 -0.50
CA TRP A 122 5.40 8.43 0.27
C TRP A 122 4.46 9.37 1.02
N THR A 123 3.19 9.38 0.61
CA THR A 123 2.12 10.15 1.25
C THR A 123 1.46 9.32 2.35
N PHE A 124 1.65 9.71 3.59
CA PHE A 124 0.99 9.07 4.74
C PHE A 124 -0.41 9.62 4.91
N HIS A 125 -1.40 8.73 4.92
CA HIS A 125 -2.81 9.06 5.17
C HIS A 125 -3.27 8.66 6.58
N ASP A 126 -2.48 7.84 7.25
CA ASP A 126 -2.69 7.35 8.60
C ASP A 126 -1.35 6.94 9.23
N CYS A 127 -1.40 6.41 10.44
CA CYS A 127 -0.21 6.09 11.23
C CYS A 127 0.38 4.71 10.92
N TRP A 128 -0.27 3.89 10.10
CA TRP A 128 0.16 2.52 9.81
C TRP A 128 1.62 2.40 9.34
N PRO A 129 2.18 3.31 8.52
CA PRO A 129 3.56 3.17 8.02
C PRO A 129 4.65 3.13 9.10
N PHE A 130 4.40 3.70 10.29
CA PHE A 130 5.37 3.72 11.38
C PHE A 130 4.92 2.97 12.64
N THR A 131 3.64 2.59 12.73
CA THR A 131 3.14 1.73 13.81
C THR A 131 3.09 0.26 13.42
N VAL A 132 3.18 -0.04 12.13
CA VAL A 132 3.12 -1.37 11.50
C VAL A 132 1.74 -2.03 11.57
N ASP A 133 0.90 -1.67 12.54
CA ASP A 133 -0.41 -2.30 12.72
C ASP A 133 -1.53 -1.28 12.92
N CYS A 134 -1.34 -0.30 13.78
CA CYS A 134 -2.40 0.62 14.18
C CYS A 134 -2.49 1.87 13.28
N SER A 135 -3.59 2.05 12.57
CA SER A 135 -3.78 3.24 11.72
C SER A 135 -4.05 4.52 12.53
N TYR A 136 -4.58 4.41 13.74
CA TYR A 136 -5.00 5.56 14.56
C TYR A 136 -4.71 5.33 16.04
N PHE A 137 -3.44 5.33 16.43
CA PHE A 137 -3.02 5.12 17.83
C PHE A 137 -3.44 6.26 18.76
N ASP A 138 -3.55 7.47 18.24
CA ASP A 138 -3.98 8.69 18.93
C ASP A 138 -5.40 8.58 19.48
N ARG A 139 -6.32 7.90 18.77
CA ARG A 139 -7.68 7.64 19.23
C ARG A 139 -7.75 6.93 20.58
N TYR A 140 -6.72 6.16 20.90
CA TYR A 140 -6.61 5.35 22.13
C TYR A 140 -5.55 5.90 23.10
N ASN A 141 -4.96 7.07 22.83
CA ASN A 141 -3.83 7.63 23.56
C ASN A 141 -2.71 6.59 23.76
N CYS A 142 -2.49 5.75 22.76
CA CYS A 142 -1.56 4.63 22.87
C CYS A 142 -0.16 5.07 22.48
N THR A 143 0.83 4.79 23.34
CA THR A 143 2.25 5.09 23.11
C THR A 143 3.10 3.84 22.87
N LYS A 144 2.51 2.65 22.92
CA LYS A 144 3.22 1.35 22.83
C LYS A 144 3.98 1.17 21.52
N TRP A 145 3.49 1.75 20.43
CA TRP A 145 4.17 1.74 19.14
C TRP A 145 5.59 2.32 19.16
N LYS A 146 5.94 3.10 20.21
CA LYS A 146 7.28 3.69 20.37
C LYS A 146 8.32 2.68 20.87
N THR A 147 7.88 1.58 21.45
CA THR A 147 8.73 0.54 22.02
C THR A 147 8.33 -0.83 21.48
N GLU A 148 7.25 -1.40 21.96
CA GLU A 148 6.76 -2.71 21.55
C GLU A 148 5.23 -2.78 21.68
N CYS A 149 4.55 -3.20 20.60
CA CYS A 149 3.10 -3.39 20.61
C CYS A 149 2.71 -4.74 21.21
N HIS A 150 2.17 -4.73 22.44
CA HIS A 150 1.56 -5.87 23.11
C HIS A 150 0.31 -5.41 23.86
N SER A 151 -0.60 -6.33 24.24
CA SER A 151 -1.86 -5.98 24.90
C SER A 151 -2.54 -4.78 24.24
N CYS A 152 -2.81 -4.90 22.93
CA CYS A 152 -3.28 -3.80 22.11
C CYS A 152 -4.71 -3.37 22.50
N PRO A 153 -4.96 -2.10 22.85
CA PRO A 153 -6.30 -1.61 23.18
C PRO A 153 -7.26 -1.64 21.96
N ASN A 154 -6.72 -1.74 20.76
CA ASN A 154 -7.45 -1.74 19.49
C ASN A 154 -7.33 -3.06 18.72
N LYS A 155 -7.04 -4.18 19.38
CA LYS A 155 -6.82 -5.47 18.70
C LYS A 155 -7.99 -5.95 17.81
N HIS A 156 -9.19 -5.47 18.05
CA HIS A 156 -10.38 -5.78 17.25
C HIS A 156 -10.68 -4.73 16.16
N GLY A 157 -9.89 -3.63 16.12
CA GLY A 157 -9.97 -2.62 15.07
C GLY A 157 -9.34 -3.11 13.76
N TYR A 158 -9.21 -2.20 12.80
CA TYR A 158 -8.51 -2.50 11.55
C TYR A 158 -7.04 -2.05 11.66
N PRO A 159 -6.12 -2.92 11.28
CA PRO A 159 -6.24 -4.36 10.99
C PRO A 159 -6.49 -5.16 12.27
N SER A 160 -7.45 -6.10 12.23
CA SER A 160 -7.74 -6.90 13.42
C SER A 160 -6.78 -8.09 13.55
N SER A 161 -6.28 -8.32 14.78
CA SER A 161 -5.45 -9.47 15.13
C SER A 161 -6.14 -10.36 16.16
N LEU A 162 -5.88 -11.68 16.08
CA LEU A 162 -6.29 -12.66 17.09
C LEU A 162 -5.17 -12.91 18.10
N LEU A 163 -3.93 -12.58 17.76
CA LEU A 163 -2.74 -12.90 18.57
C LEU A 163 -2.20 -11.72 19.40
N LEU A 164 -2.48 -10.49 19.02
CA LEU A 164 -2.11 -9.29 19.78
C LEU A 164 -2.96 -9.19 21.07
N SER A 165 -2.66 -10.01 22.02
CA SER A 165 -3.29 -10.03 23.36
C SER A 165 -2.50 -9.19 24.36
#